data_e9cfb00add9365a08bf3986574ab75d8
#
_entry.id   e9cfb00add9365a08bf3986574ab75d8
#
_cell.length_a   1.000
_cell.length_b   1.000
_cell.length_c   1.000
_cell.angle_alpha   90.00
_cell.angle_beta   90.00
_cell.angle_gamma   90.00
#
_symmetry.space_group_name_H-M   'P 1'
#
loop_
_entity.id
_entity.type
_entity.pdbx_description
1 polymer ?
#
loop_
_entity_poly.entity_id
_entity_poly.type
_entity_poly.pdbx_seq_one_letter_code
_entity_poly.pdbx_strand_id
1 'polypeptide(L)'
;GQIARQSITNEELLYRLFGINAELLIDHAWGWEPCTMEMIKKYRPQASSIVSGQVLQNPYRFKQARTVAREMADSLSLDLFDKRLVTKEIVLTVGYDCTSLTQQDISYTGPITIDYHGREVPRHAHGTKRLEHYTSSSRLIMQTVSNLFDKIVEPQLLVRRISITAEDVKTELEAAQENNKPILLSLFTNYDSQHIQQQKEAKEQTRERRMQEATLSIKKRYGRNALLRGLDFTDGATTRERNQQIGGHKA
;
A
#
# COMPACT_ATOMS: atom_id res chain seq x y z
N GLY A 1 8.47 17.86 -32.36
CA GLY A 1 7.71 18.86 -32.10
C GLY A 1 8.05 20.22 -31.49
N GLN A 2 7.11 20.77 -30.77
CA GLN A 2 7.25 22.12 -30.19
C GLN A 2 8.35 22.17 -29.12
N ILE A 3 8.46 21.19 -28.26
CA ILE A 3 9.49 21.11 -27.19
C ILE A 3 10.90 21.12 -27.85
N ALA A 4 11.12 20.28 -28.85
CA ALA A 4 12.40 20.23 -29.54
C ALA A 4 12.78 21.56 -30.20
N ARG A 5 11.82 22.32 -30.76
CA ARG A 5 12.10 23.66 -31.31
C ARG A 5 12.39 24.67 -30.20
N GLN A 6 11.63 24.65 -29.12
CA GLN A 6 11.84 25.57 -27.99
C GLN A 6 13.17 25.33 -27.29
N SER A 7 13.67 24.08 -27.26
CA SER A 7 14.96 23.78 -26.65
C SER A 7 16.14 24.44 -27.40
N ILE A 8 15.99 24.73 -28.72
CA ILE A 8 17.01 25.45 -29.49
C ILE A 8 16.92 26.96 -29.26
N THR A 9 15.71 27.51 -29.19
CA THR A 9 15.46 28.94 -29.20
C THR A 9 15.29 29.57 -27.83
N ASN A 10 14.76 28.83 -26.86
CA ASN A 10 14.47 29.31 -25.54
C ASN A 10 14.41 28.17 -24.51
N GLU A 11 15.55 27.52 -24.30
CA GLU A 11 15.67 26.40 -23.35
C GLU A 11 15.34 26.82 -21.91
N GLU A 12 15.74 28.05 -21.53
CA GLU A 12 15.48 28.59 -20.19
C GLU A 12 13.98 28.65 -19.85
N LEU A 13 13.12 28.88 -20.83
CA LEU A 13 11.68 28.83 -20.65
C LEU A 13 11.22 27.42 -20.22
N LEU A 14 11.78 26.38 -20.81
CA LEU A 14 11.46 24.99 -20.49
C LEU A 14 11.89 24.66 -19.06
N TYR A 15 13.11 25.08 -18.65
CA TYR A 15 13.55 24.90 -17.27
C TYR A 15 12.71 25.68 -16.26
N ARG A 16 12.23 26.86 -16.61
CA ARG A 16 11.33 27.65 -15.76
C ARG A 16 9.98 26.98 -15.58
N LEU A 17 9.45 26.34 -16.62
CA LEU A 17 8.13 25.68 -16.60
C LEU A 17 8.17 24.28 -15.97
N PHE A 18 9.22 23.51 -16.22
CA PHE A 18 9.29 22.09 -15.89
C PHE A 18 10.40 21.74 -14.88
N GLY A 19 11.20 22.72 -14.46
CA GLY A 19 12.34 22.50 -13.57
C GLY A 19 13.34 21.50 -14.17
N ILE A 20 13.92 20.65 -13.32
CA ILE A 20 14.90 19.63 -13.74
C ILE A 20 14.32 18.60 -14.75
N ASN A 21 13.00 18.44 -14.77
CA ASN A 21 12.36 17.55 -15.75
C ASN A 21 12.41 18.07 -17.19
N ALA A 22 12.79 19.35 -17.39
CA ALA A 22 12.97 19.92 -18.72
C ALA A 22 14.03 19.15 -19.54
N GLU A 23 15.11 18.71 -18.89
CA GLU A 23 16.18 17.94 -19.52
C GLU A 23 15.64 16.64 -20.14
N LEU A 24 14.91 15.84 -19.35
CA LEU A 24 14.27 14.63 -19.85
C LEU A 24 13.28 14.89 -20.99
N LEU A 25 12.49 15.96 -20.88
CA LEU A 25 11.55 16.36 -21.93
C LEU A 25 12.23 16.74 -23.22
N ILE A 26 13.37 17.45 -23.16
CA ILE A 26 14.19 17.84 -24.31
C ILE A 26 14.79 16.60 -24.97
N ASP A 27 15.43 15.74 -24.18
CA ASP A 27 16.03 14.50 -24.66
C ASP A 27 15.00 13.62 -25.39
N HIS A 28 13.87 13.36 -24.78
CA HIS A 28 12.80 12.58 -25.40
C HIS A 28 12.20 13.25 -26.63
N ALA A 29 12.12 14.59 -26.64
CA ALA A 29 11.64 15.33 -27.81
C ALA A 29 12.58 15.23 -29.03
N TRP A 30 13.87 14.96 -28.78
CA TRP A 30 14.88 14.66 -29.78
C TRP A 30 15.05 13.17 -30.06
N GLY A 31 14.28 12.31 -29.38
CA GLY A 31 14.35 10.87 -29.54
C GLY A 31 15.49 10.20 -28.76
N TRP A 32 16.08 10.92 -27.83
CA TRP A 32 17.13 10.37 -26.97
C TRP A 32 16.52 9.74 -25.71
N GLU A 33 16.83 8.47 -25.46
CA GLU A 33 16.45 7.73 -24.25
C GLU A 33 17.70 7.02 -23.69
N PRO A 34 18.32 7.57 -22.64
CA PRO A 34 19.52 6.98 -22.04
C PRO A 34 19.24 5.71 -21.24
N CYS A 35 17.96 5.51 -20.80
CA CYS A 35 17.60 4.38 -19.99
C CYS A 35 17.32 3.15 -20.86
N THR A 36 18.17 2.14 -20.77
CA THR A 36 17.99 0.89 -21.50
C THR A 36 17.13 -0.09 -20.73
N MET A 37 16.50 -1.04 -21.44
CA MET A 37 15.75 -2.14 -20.81
C MET A 37 16.61 -2.99 -19.86
N GLU A 38 17.92 -3.08 -20.11
CA GLU A 38 18.87 -3.77 -19.24
C GLU A 38 19.08 -3.00 -17.94
N MET A 39 19.20 -1.68 -17.99
CA MET A 39 19.28 -0.82 -16.80
C MET A 39 18.02 -0.92 -15.95
N ILE A 40 16.83 -0.91 -16.59
CA ILE A 40 15.55 -1.08 -15.90
C ILE A 40 15.51 -2.45 -15.19
N LYS A 41 15.93 -3.54 -15.85
CA LYS A 41 15.97 -4.88 -15.26
C LYS A 41 16.96 -5.00 -14.10
N LYS A 42 18.07 -4.27 -14.15
CA LYS A 42 19.11 -4.26 -13.10
C LYS A 42 18.78 -3.31 -11.95
N TYR A 43 17.89 -2.35 -12.21
CA TYR A 43 17.55 -1.34 -11.18
C TYR A 43 16.97 -2.00 -9.92
N ARG A 44 17.54 -1.62 -8.79
CA ARG A 44 17.06 -1.99 -7.47
C ARG A 44 16.64 -0.71 -6.76
N PRO A 45 15.34 -0.51 -6.49
CA PRO A 45 14.86 0.65 -5.74
C PRO A 45 15.55 0.73 -4.37
N GLN A 46 16.06 1.89 -4.02
CA GLN A 46 16.58 2.16 -2.67
C GLN A 46 15.46 2.48 -1.68
N ALA A 47 14.23 2.59 -2.17
CA ALA A 47 13.08 2.90 -1.34
C ALA A 47 12.80 1.75 -0.36
N SER A 48 12.76 2.07 0.92
CA SER A 48 12.39 1.15 2.01
C SER A 48 10.87 1.06 2.19
N SER A 49 10.08 1.29 1.14
CA SER A 49 8.63 1.28 1.21
C SER A 49 7.98 0.60 0.00
N ILE A 50 6.85 -0.05 0.24
CA ILE A 50 5.98 -0.63 -0.81
C ILE A 50 4.57 -0.08 -0.64
N VAL A 51 4.04 0.52 -1.71
CA VAL A 51 2.73 1.15 -1.72
C VAL A 51 1.74 0.32 -2.53
N SER A 52 0.55 0.12 -1.99
CA SER A 52 -0.61 -0.42 -2.69
C SER A 52 -1.73 0.62 -2.65
N GLY A 53 -2.14 1.13 -3.81
CA GLY A 53 -3.19 2.13 -3.94
C GLY A 53 -4.36 1.64 -4.79
N GLN A 54 -5.57 2.10 -4.46
CA GLN A 54 -6.78 1.83 -5.25
C GLN A 54 -7.69 3.05 -5.26
N VAL A 55 -8.16 3.44 -6.44
CA VAL A 55 -9.27 4.36 -6.62
C VAL A 55 -10.52 3.53 -6.89
N LEU A 56 -11.56 3.75 -6.10
CA LEU A 56 -12.84 3.04 -6.22
C LEU A 56 -13.64 3.61 -7.40
N GLN A 57 -14.31 2.75 -8.16
CA GLN A 57 -15.13 3.19 -9.30
C GLN A 57 -16.31 4.05 -8.83
N ASN A 58 -16.95 3.64 -7.72
CA ASN A 58 -18.01 4.38 -7.05
C ASN A 58 -17.57 4.74 -5.63
N PRO A 59 -18.10 5.82 -5.04
CA PRO A 59 -17.89 6.13 -3.64
C PRO A 59 -18.46 5.03 -2.74
N TYR A 60 -17.66 4.56 -1.78
CA TYR A 60 -18.03 3.49 -0.86
C TYR A 60 -18.35 4.01 0.53
N ARG A 61 -19.34 3.42 1.18
CA ARG A 61 -19.61 3.62 2.59
C ARG A 61 -18.55 2.91 3.45
N PHE A 62 -18.45 3.32 4.71
CA PHE A 62 -17.43 2.86 5.67
C PHE A 62 -17.21 1.33 5.65
N LYS A 63 -18.28 0.52 5.76
CA LYS A 63 -18.17 -0.95 5.82
C LYS A 63 -17.56 -1.54 4.56
N GLN A 64 -18.00 -1.09 3.39
CA GLN A 64 -17.49 -1.54 2.10
C GLN A 64 -16.01 -1.13 1.90
N ALA A 65 -15.69 0.13 2.19
CA ALA A 65 -14.31 0.63 2.11
C ALA A 65 -13.36 -0.10 3.07
N ARG A 66 -13.84 -0.46 4.26
CA ARG A 66 -13.11 -1.28 5.22
C ARG A 66 -12.80 -2.67 4.68
N THR A 67 -13.75 -3.29 3.98
CA THR A 67 -13.53 -4.58 3.28
C THR A 67 -12.41 -4.44 2.27
N VAL A 68 -12.45 -3.42 1.42
CA VAL A 68 -11.40 -3.16 0.42
C VAL A 68 -10.03 -2.94 1.06
N ALA A 69 -9.96 -2.17 2.15
CA ALA A 69 -8.70 -1.96 2.86
C ALA A 69 -8.11 -3.29 3.39
N ARG A 70 -8.95 -4.20 3.87
CA ARG A 70 -8.52 -5.54 4.31
C ARG A 70 -8.04 -6.42 3.16
N GLU A 71 -8.73 -6.40 2.02
CA GLU A 71 -8.30 -7.10 0.80
C GLU A 71 -6.94 -6.59 0.31
N MET A 72 -6.76 -5.26 0.30
CA MET A 72 -5.50 -4.63 -0.08
C MET A 72 -4.36 -5.02 0.88
N ALA A 73 -4.63 -5.06 2.18
CA ALA A 73 -3.68 -5.49 3.20
C ALA A 73 -3.25 -6.96 3.02
N ASP A 74 -4.19 -7.85 2.69
CA ASP A 74 -3.87 -9.26 2.39
C ASP A 74 -2.99 -9.38 1.15
N SER A 75 -3.34 -8.67 0.07
CA SER A 75 -2.54 -8.65 -1.15
C SER A 75 -1.13 -8.11 -0.91
N LEU A 76 -1.00 -7.00 -0.17
CA LEU A 76 0.29 -6.40 0.18
C LEU A 76 1.16 -7.37 1.01
N SER A 77 0.55 -8.09 1.96
CA SER A 77 1.28 -9.07 2.78
C SER A 77 1.80 -10.23 1.94
N LEU A 78 1.02 -10.72 0.97
CA LEU A 78 1.46 -11.76 0.05
C LEU A 78 2.56 -11.27 -0.89
N ASP A 79 2.50 -10.02 -1.34
CA ASP A 79 3.55 -9.41 -2.16
C ASP A 79 4.87 -9.26 -1.39
N LEU A 80 4.81 -8.85 -0.11
CA LEU A 80 5.97 -8.82 0.78
C LEU A 80 6.56 -10.23 0.95
N PHE A 81 5.71 -11.20 1.26
CA PHE A 81 6.14 -12.58 1.46
C PHE A 81 6.78 -13.19 0.19
N ASP A 82 6.20 -12.97 -0.99
CA ASP A 82 6.73 -13.46 -2.27
C ASP A 82 8.13 -12.88 -2.57
N LYS A 83 8.35 -11.61 -2.21
CA LYS A 83 9.63 -10.92 -2.38
C LYS A 83 10.64 -11.17 -1.25
N ARG A 84 10.30 -11.98 -0.25
CA ARG A 84 11.12 -12.21 0.95
C ARG A 84 11.42 -10.91 1.71
N LEU A 85 10.42 -10.03 1.76
CA LEU A 85 10.47 -8.74 2.45
C LEU A 85 9.58 -8.76 3.68
N VAL A 86 9.95 -7.96 4.66
CA VAL A 86 9.19 -7.73 5.89
C VAL A 86 9.13 -6.23 6.18
N THR A 87 8.07 -5.81 6.85
CA THR A 87 7.87 -4.40 7.24
C THR A 87 7.70 -4.28 8.74
N LYS A 88 8.03 -3.11 9.27
CA LYS A 88 7.81 -2.75 10.67
C LYS A 88 6.84 -1.60 10.84
N GLU A 89 6.37 -0.99 9.76
CA GLU A 89 5.48 0.16 9.81
C GLU A 89 4.43 0.11 8.70
N ILE A 90 3.18 0.36 9.07
CA ILE A 90 2.05 0.44 8.14
C ILE A 90 1.46 1.84 8.18
N VAL A 91 1.34 2.45 7.01
CA VAL A 91 0.68 3.73 6.81
C VAL A 91 -0.60 3.50 6.01
N LEU A 92 -1.70 4.08 6.48
CA LEU A 92 -2.98 4.06 5.81
C LEU A 92 -3.41 5.49 5.49
N THR A 93 -3.73 5.75 4.23
CA THR A 93 -4.31 7.00 3.76
C THR A 93 -5.62 6.72 3.04
N VAL A 94 -6.70 7.41 3.45
CA VAL A 94 -8.04 7.23 2.89
C VAL A 94 -8.56 8.59 2.41
N GLY A 95 -8.79 8.70 1.10
CA GLY A 95 -9.35 9.89 0.47
C GLY A 95 -10.86 9.77 0.32
N TYR A 96 -11.56 10.86 0.60
CA TYR A 96 -13.01 10.93 0.50
C TYR A 96 -13.47 11.45 -0.86
N ASP A 97 -14.72 11.17 -1.19
CA ASP A 97 -15.37 11.67 -2.40
C ASP A 97 -15.98 13.07 -2.15
N CYS A 98 -15.96 13.91 -3.18
CA CYS A 98 -16.55 15.25 -3.13
C CYS A 98 -18.06 15.21 -2.86
N THR A 99 -18.76 14.15 -3.28
CA THR A 99 -20.20 14.00 -3.01
C THR A 99 -20.53 13.89 -1.53
N SER A 100 -19.55 13.60 -0.67
CA SER A 100 -19.72 13.66 0.80
C SER A 100 -20.11 15.05 1.31
N LEU A 101 -19.79 16.13 0.57
CA LEU A 101 -20.13 17.50 0.95
C LEU A 101 -21.49 17.95 0.44
N THR A 102 -22.09 17.22 -0.52
CA THR A 102 -23.35 17.59 -1.17
C THR A 102 -24.51 16.68 -0.81
N GLN A 103 -24.26 15.51 -0.20
CA GLN A 103 -25.34 14.62 0.22
C GLN A 103 -26.06 15.12 1.47
N GLN A 104 -27.40 15.13 1.44
CA GLN A 104 -28.22 15.64 2.52
C GLN A 104 -28.14 14.84 3.83
N ASP A 105 -27.78 13.56 3.74
CA ASP A 105 -27.64 12.65 4.89
C ASP A 105 -26.24 12.74 5.54
N ILE A 106 -25.33 13.55 5.01
CA ILE A 106 -23.96 13.73 5.54
C ILE A 106 -23.80 15.16 6.06
N SER A 107 -23.56 15.29 7.37
CA SER A 107 -23.17 16.55 7.99
C SER A 107 -21.68 16.48 8.35
N TYR A 108 -20.87 17.24 7.60
CA TYR A 108 -19.41 17.29 7.83
C TYR A 108 -18.97 18.73 8.14
N THR A 109 -18.36 18.89 9.31
CA THR A 109 -17.83 20.19 9.81
C THR A 109 -16.31 20.20 9.90
N GLY A 110 -15.67 19.14 9.41
CA GLY A 110 -14.21 19.01 9.42
C GLY A 110 -13.51 19.82 8.33
N PRO A 111 -12.18 19.73 8.24
CA PRO A 111 -11.39 20.46 7.27
C PRO A 111 -11.63 19.98 5.84
N ILE A 112 -11.77 20.95 4.92
CA ILE A 112 -11.94 20.73 3.48
C ILE A 112 -10.63 21.06 2.78
N THR A 113 -10.32 20.34 1.70
CA THR A 113 -9.17 20.55 0.82
C THR A 113 -9.62 20.55 -0.64
N ILE A 114 -8.80 21.12 -1.52
CA ILE A 114 -9.04 21.08 -2.96
C ILE A 114 -8.24 19.89 -3.55
N ASP A 115 -8.92 19.04 -4.31
CA ASP A 115 -8.29 17.92 -4.99
C ASP A 115 -7.54 18.36 -6.27
N TYR A 116 -6.82 17.42 -6.93
CA TYR A 116 -6.10 17.70 -8.17
C TYR A 116 -7.00 18.23 -9.31
N HIS A 117 -8.29 17.96 -9.27
CA HIS A 117 -9.27 18.42 -10.26
C HIS A 117 -9.94 19.74 -9.88
N GLY A 118 -9.48 20.41 -8.81
CA GLY A 118 -10.04 21.68 -8.33
C GLY A 118 -11.36 21.54 -7.57
N ARG A 119 -11.73 20.33 -7.13
CA ARG A 119 -12.97 20.06 -6.40
C ARG A 119 -12.74 20.12 -4.89
N GLU A 120 -13.68 20.68 -4.15
CA GLU A 120 -13.69 20.60 -2.70
C GLU A 120 -13.97 19.15 -2.26
N VAL A 121 -13.12 18.63 -1.39
CA VAL A 121 -13.23 17.30 -0.79
C VAL A 121 -12.92 17.35 0.69
N PRO A 122 -13.52 16.51 1.53
CA PRO A 122 -13.09 16.36 2.91
C PRO A 122 -11.59 15.99 2.97
N ARG A 123 -10.87 16.57 3.93
CA ARG A 123 -9.45 16.24 4.12
C ARG A 123 -9.28 14.73 4.30
N HIS A 124 -8.34 14.14 3.58
CA HIS A 124 -8.05 12.71 3.67
C HIS A 124 -7.68 12.28 5.10
N ALA A 125 -8.13 11.09 5.49
CA ALA A 125 -7.69 10.46 6.72
C ALA A 125 -6.31 9.85 6.52
N HIS A 126 -5.44 10.01 7.51
CA HIS A 126 -4.07 9.51 7.49
C HIS A 126 -3.70 8.97 8.87
N GLY A 127 -3.04 7.81 8.90
CA GLY A 127 -2.56 7.23 10.13
C GLY A 127 -1.44 6.24 9.90
N THR A 128 -0.57 6.16 10.90
CA THR A 128 0.60 5.28 10.90
C THR A 128 0.55 4.39 12.13
N LYS A 129 0.97 3.13 11.96
CA LYS A 129 1.15 2.19 13.06
C LYS A 129 2.45 1.43 12.90
N ARG A 130 3.35 1.63 13.87
CA ARG A 130 4.56 0.82 14.01
C ARG A 130 4.22 -0.51 14.67
N LEU A 131 4.77 -1.59 14.11
CA LEU A 131 4.65 -2.97 14.60
C LEU A 131 5.77 -3.27 15.59
N GLU A 132 5.58 -4.21 16.47
CA GLU A 132 6.60 -4.62 17.46
C GLU A 132 7.80 -5.26 16.78
N HIS A 133 7.55 -6.10 15.77
CA HIS A 133 8.57 -6.84 15.03
C HIS A 133 8.36 -6.71 13.53
N TYR A 134 9.45 -6.87 12.76
CA TYR A 134 9.37 -7.01 11.31
C TYR A 134 8.53 -8.22 10.92
N THR A 135 7.59 -8.04 10.01
CA THR A 135 6.66 -9.11 9.62
C THR A 135 6.15 -8.97 8.20
N SER A 136 5.80 -10.10 7.58
CA SER A 136 4.96 -10.21 6.38
C SER A 136 3.67 -10.98 6.66
N SER A 137 3.30 -11.16 7.94
CA SER A 137 2.10 -11.88 8.36
C SER A 137 0.84 -11.19 7.84
N SER A 138 0.05 -11.91 7.02
CA SER A 138 -1.24 -11.43 6.52
C SER A 138 -2.18 -11.10 7.66
N ARG A 139 -2.21 -11.92 8.72
CA ARG A 139 -3.07 -11.73 9.88
C ARG A 139 -2.75 -10.42 10.60
N LEU A 140 -1.48 -10.18 10.90
CA LEU A 140 -1.04 -8.98 11.63
C LEU A 140 -1.24 -7.72 10.80
N ILE A 141 -0.88 -7.74 9.51
CA ILE A 141 -1.02 -6.59 8.61
C ILE A 141 -2.50 -6.25 8.40
N MET A 142 -3.36 -7.25 8.12
CA MET A 142 -4.81 -7.04 7.98
C MET A 142 -5.45 -6.49 9.26
N GLN A 143 -5.05 -6.99 10.43
CA GLN A 143 -5.55 -6.51 11.71
C GLN A 143 -5.10 -5.07 11.98
N THR A 144 -3.83 -4.76 11.71
CA THR A 144 -3.28 -3.42 11.86
C THR A 144 -4.00 -2.41 10.97
N VAL A 145 -4.20 -2.75 9.69
CA VAL A 145 -4.94 -1.91 8.74
C VAL A 145 -6.40 -1.72 9.19
N SER A 146 -7.06 -2.80 9.67
CA SER A 146 -8.43 -2.70 10.17
C SER A 146 -8.54 -1.76 11.36
N ASN A 147 -7.63 -1.89 12.33
CA ASN A 147 -7.61 -1.04 13.53
C ASN A 147 -7.29 0.42 13.19
N LEU A 148 -6.36 0.66 12.24
CA LEU A 148 -6.08 2.00 11.74
C LEU A 148 -7.31 2.59 11.05
N PHE A 149 -7.95 1.82 10.17
CA PHE A 149 -9.14 2.24 9.44
C PHE A 149 -10.25 2.67 10.40
N ASP A 150 -10.56 1.81 11.40
CA ASP A 150 -11.59 2.06 12.40
C ASP A 150 -11.28 3.32 13.26
N LYS A 151 -9.99 3.65 13.43
CA LYS A 151 -9.55 4.78 14.24
C LYS A 151 -9.56 6.12 13.48
N ILE A 152 -9.17 6.10 12.19
CA ILE A 152 -8.90 7.36 11.46
C ILE A 152 -9.99 7.75 10.47
N VAL A 153 -10.79 6.78 9.98
CA VAL A 153 -11.77 7.03 8.93
C VAL A 153 -13.08 7.52 9.53
N GLU A 154 -13.59 8.63 9.00
CA GLU A 154 -14.88 9.20 9.39
C GLU A 154 -16.03 8.34 8.85
N PRO A 155 -16.87 7.72 9.73
CA PRO A 155 -17.83 6.70 9.31
C PRO A 155 -18.95 7.20 8.38
N GLN A 156 -19.27 8.48 8.45
CA GLN A 156 -20.34 9.09 7.66
C GLN A 156 -19.90 9.48 6.25
N LEU A 157 -18.58 9.65 6.01
CA LEU A 157 -18.06 10.09 4.74
C LEU A 157 -17.95 8.95 3.72
N LEU A 158 -18.06 9.31 2.46
CA LEU A 158 -17.90 8.39 1.33
C LEU A 158 -16.44 8.30 0.93
N VAL A 159 -15.90 7.10 0.90
CA VAL A 159 -14.51 6.81 0.54
C VAL A 159 -14.37 6.67 -0.97
N ARG A 160 -13.36 7.31 -1.55
CA ARG A 160 -13.03 7.25 -2.97
C ARG A 160 -11.68 6.62 -3.26
N ARG A 161 -10.72 6.78 -2.35
CA ARG A 161 -9.35 6.30 -2.54
C ARG A 161 -8.82 5.68 -1.27
N ILE A 162 -8.11 4.56 -1.40
CA ILE A 162 -7.42 3.89 -0.30
C ILE A 162 -5.98 3.65 -0.74
N SER A 163 -5.03 3.98 0.12
CA SER A 163 -3.61 3.70 -0.08
C SER A 163 -3.03 3.10 1.20
N ILE A 164 -2.37 1.96 1.07
CA ILE A 164 -1.66 1.30 2.16
C ILE A 164 -0.19 1.26 1.79
N THR A 165 0.66 1.75 2.67
CA THR A 165 2.10 1.72 2.52
C THR A 165 2.72 0.85 3.61
N ALA A 166 3.51 -0.12 3.21
CA ALA A 166 4.47 -0.79 4.09
C ALA A 166 5.75 0.05 4.10
N GLU A 167 6.13 0.59 5.24
CA GLU A 167 7.35 1.37 5.43
C GLU A 167 8.37 0.58 6.27
N ASP A 168 9.61 1.08 6.33
CA ASP A 168 10.72 0.39 6.98
C ASP A 168 10.81 -1.07 6.47
N VAL A 169 10.80 -1.23 5.14
CA VAL A 169 10.83 -2.55 4.49
C VAL A 169 12.27 -3.02 4.38
N LYS A 170 12.51 -4.26 4.82
CA LYS A 170 13.82 -4.94 4.79
C LYS A 170 13.68 -6.35 4.28
N THR A 171 14.79 -6.97 3.91
CA THR A 171 14.81 -8.40 3.65
C THR A 171 14.67 -9.19 4.97
N GLU A 172 14.15 -10.40 4.89
CA GLU A 172 14.04 -11.30 6.06
C GLU A 172 15.40 -11.50 6.74
N LEU A 173 16.50 -11.52 5.97
CA LEU A 173 17.86 -11.68 6.50
C LEU A 173 18.32 -10.46 7.30
N GLU A 174 18.12 -9.26 6.78
CA GLU A 174 18.46 -8.01 7.48
C GLU A 174 17.64 -7.85 8.77
N ALA A 175 16.33 -8.15 8.71
CA ALA A 175 15.46 -8.10 9.87
C ALA A 175 15.85 -9.12 10.96
N ALA A 176 16.29 -10.33 10.57
CA ALA A 176 16.77 -11.34 11.51
C ALA A 176 18.04 -10.89 12.24
N GLN A 177 18.94 -10.17 11.57
CA GLN A 177 20.15 -9.62 12.21
C GLN A 177 19.80 -8.54 13.23
N GLU A 178 18.79 -7.72 12.99
CA GLU A 178 18.33 -6.70 13.95
C GLU A 178 17.64 -7.30 15.18
N ASN A 179 16.87 -8.37 14.99
CA ASN A 179 16.19 -9.05 16.09
C ASN A 179 17.14 -9.79 17.03
N ASN A 180 18.38 -10.08 16.59
CA ASN A 180 19.41 -10.73 17.42
C ASN A 180 20.16 -9.74 18.35
N LYS A 181 19.77 -8.45 18.39
CA LYS A 181 20.33 -7.53 19.38
C LYS A 181 19.87 -7.95 20.78
N PRO A 182 20.78 -7.99 21.77
CA PRO A 182 20.42 -8.40 23.12
C PRO A 182 19.32 -7.49 23.68
N ILE A 183 18.19 -8.07 24.05
CA ILE A 183 17.13 -7.37 24.75
C ILE A 183 17.52 -7.30 26.22
N LEU A 184 17.57 -6.10 26.79
CA LEU A 184 17.70 -5.92 28.23
C LEU A 184 16.48 -6.54 28.91
N LEU A 185 16.69 -7.69 29.52
CA LEU A 185 15.64 -8.43 30.23
C LEU A 185 15.28 -7.69 31.52
N SER A 186 14.01 -7.42 31.72
CA SER A 186 13.51 -6.86 32.99
C SER A 186 13.47 -7.95 34.06
N LEU A 187 14.01 -7.66 35.24
CA LEU A 187 13.99 -8.55 36.41
C LEU A 187 12.57 -8.91 36.92
N PHE A 188 11.56 -8.16 36.48
CA PHE A 188 10.18 -8.33 36.95
C PHE A 188 9.28 -9.09 35.94
N THR A 189 9.87 -9.73 34.94
CA THR A 189 9.11 -10.42 33.91
C THR A 189 8.89 -11.89 34.27
N ASN A 190 7.65 -12.36 34.16
CA ASN A 190 7.32 -13.77 34.37
C ASN A 190 7.74 -14.60 33.16
N TYR A 191 8.94 -15.22 33.24
CA TYR A 191 9.58 -15.93 32.14
C TYR A 191 8.78 -17.12 31.60
N ASP A 192 8.10 -17.86 32.48
CA ASP A 192 7.35 -19.07 32.07
C ASP A 192 6.17 -18.72 31.16
N SER A 193 5.42 -17.68 31.51
CA SER A 193 4.31 -17.22 30.68
C SER A 193 4.77 -16.61 29.35
N GLN A 194 5.87 -15.88 29.34
CA GLN A 194 6.47 -15.36 28.09
C GLN A 194 6.97 -16.47 27.18
N HIS A 195 7.66 -17.47 27.73
CA HIS A 195 8.18 -18.58 26.93
C HIS A 195 7.04 -19.40 26.29
N ILE A 196 5.95 -19.66 27.04
CA ILE A 196 4.76 -20.33 26.50
C ILE A 196 4.11 -19.50 25.39
N GLN A 197 4.02 -18.19 25.59
CA GLN A 197 3.45 -17.27 24.60
C GLN A 197 4.31 -17.22 23.32
N GLN A 198 5.61 -17.08 23.47
CA GLN A 198 6.56 -17.08 22.33
C GLN A 198 6.51 -18.40 21.54
N GLN A 199 6.39 -19.55 22.23
CA GLN A 199 6.25 -20.83 21.53
C GLN A 199 4.94 -20.95 20.74
N LYS A 200 3.83 -20.42 21.29
CA LYS A 200 2.53 -20.39 20.58
C LYS A 200 2.62 -19.49 19.35
N GLU A 201 3.17 -18.30 19.49
CA GLU A 201 3.36 -17.34 18.39
C GLU A 201 4.28 -17.91 17.29
N ALA A 202 5.38 -18.56 17.64
CA ALA A 202 6.27 -19.20 16.69
C ALA A 202 5.58 -20.34 15.91
N LYS A 203 4.73 -21.15 16.57
CA LYS A 203 3.93 -22.19 15.91
C LYS A 203 2.90 -21.58 14.95
N GLU A 204 2.19 -20.52 15.38
CA GLU A 204 1.23 -19.81 14.54
C GLU A 204 1.90 -19.17 13.33
N GLN A 205 3.03 -18.50 13.51
CA GLN A 205 3.84 -17.93 12.41
C GLN A 205 4.28 -19.01 11.41
N THR A 206 4.76 -20.15 11.89
CA THR A 206 5.17 -21.27 11.02
C THR A 206 3.99 -21.78 10.22
N ARG A 207 2.82 -21.95 10.84
CA ARG A 207 1.59 -22.37 10.15
C ARG A 207 1.15 -21.35 9.11
N GLU A 208 1.18 -20.06 9.46
CA GLU A 208 0.81 -18.98 8.55
C GLU A 208 1.74 -18.91 7.34
N ARG A 209 3.05 -19.01 7.54
CA ARG A 209 4.04 -19.06 6.43
C ARG A 209 3.76 -20.18 5.45
N ARG A 210 3.48 -21.39 5.94
CA ARG A 210 3.10 -22.54 5.09
C ARG A 210 1.81 -22.25 4.29
N MET A 211 0.84 -21.59 4.90
CA MET A 211 -0.39 -21.20 4.21
C MET A 211 -0.13 -20.14 3.15
N GLN A 212 0.70 -19.13 3.42
CA GLN A 212 1.08 -18.10 2.44
C GLN A 212 1.82 -18.73 1.26
N GLU A 213 2.77 -19.65 1.52
CA GLU A 213 3.51 -20.37 0.48
C GLU A 213 2.59 -21.19 -0.42
N ALA A 214 1.69 -21.98 0.18
CA ALA A 214 0.69 -22.75 -0.56
C ALA A 214 -0.24 -21.84 -1.39
N THR A 215 -0.70 -20.73 -0.80
CA THR A 215 -1.56 -19.74 -1.47
C THR A 215 -0.85 -19.14 -2.69
N LEU A 216 0.41 -18.74 -2.55
CA LEU A 216 1.20 -18.20 -3.66
C LEU A 216 1.45 -19.23 -4.75
N SER A 217 1.79 -20.45 -4.37
CA SER A 217 1.99 -21.55 -5.33
C SER A 217 0.75 -21.80 -6.18
N ILE A 218 -0.43 -21.84 -5.56
CA ILE A 218 -1.70 -22.01 -6.26
C ILE A 218 -1.98 -20.79 -7.16
N LYS A 219 -1.84 -19.57 -6.65
CA LYS A 219 -2.08 -18.35 -7.42
C LYS A 219 -1.12 -18.17 -8.60
N LYS A 220 0.15 -18.57 -8.46
CA LYS A 220 1.12 -18.56 -9.55
C LYS A 220 0.80 -19.58 -10.64
N ARG A 221 0.30 -20.76 -10.26
CA ARG A 221 0.00 -21.85 -11.20
C ARG A 221 -1.33 -21.71 -11.90
N TYR A 222 -2.36 -21.26 -11.20
CA TYR A 222 -3.75 -21.28 -11.67
C TYR A 222 -4.38 -19.88 -11.80
N GLY A 223 -3.61 -18.82 -11.55
CA GLY A 223 -4.06 -17.44 -11.63
C GLY A 223 -4.48 -16.83 -10.27
N ARG A 224 -4.52 -15.52 -10.24
CA ARG A 224 -4.75 -14.75 -8.99
C ARG A 224 -6.09 -15.05 -8.32
N ASN A 225 -7.11 -15.43 -9.10
CA ASN A 225 -8.46 -15.75 -8.60
C ASN A 225 -8.66 -17.24 -8.27
N ALA A 226 -7.64 -18.08 -8.42
CA ALA A 226 -7.75 -19.51 -8.12
C ALA A 226 -7.96 -19.84 -6.65
N LEU A 227 -7.51 -18.96 -5.76
CA LEU A 227 -7.74 -19.05 -4.33
C LEU A 227 -8.14 -17.67 -3.80
N LEU A 228 -9.32 -17.57 -3.22
CA LEU A 228 -9.89 -16.36 -2.65
C LEU A 228 -10.27 -16.59 -1.19
N ARG A 229 -10.25 -15.52 -0.39
CA ARG A 229 -10.75 -15.56 0.99
C ARG A 229 -12.27 -15.37 1.01
N GLY A 230 -12.95 -15.81 2.07
CA GLY A 230 -14.37 -15.50 2.25
C GLY A 230 -14.69 -14.02 2.24
N LEU A 231 -13.72 -13.17 2.65
CA LEU A 231 -13.81 -11.71 2.57
C LEU A 231 -14.03 -11.21 1.14
N ASP A 232 -13.41 -11.84 0.15
CA ASP A 232 -13.45 -11.44 -1.27
C ASP A 232 -14.85 -11.69 -1.93
N PHE A 233 -15.80 -12.25 -1.16
CA PHE A 233 -17.18 -12.50 -1.57
C PHE A 233 -18.20 -11.64 -0.80
N THR A 234 -17.74 -10.78 0.11
CA THR A 234 -18.61 -9.89 0.88
C THR A 234 -18.96 -8.64 0.09
N ASP A 235 -19.98 -7.93 0.54
CA ASP A 235 -20.40 -6.67 -0.07
C ASP A 235 -19.26 -5.65 -0.07
N GLY A 236 -19.06 -5.00 -1.22
CA GLY A 236 -17.96 -4.05 -1.44
C GLY A 236 -16.60 -4.67 -1.77
N ALA A 237 -16.47 -6.01 -1.80
CA ALA A 237 -15.23 -6.66 -2.19
C ALA A 237 -14.86 -6.37 -3.66
N THR A 238 -13.58 -6.06 -3.91
CA THR A 238 -13.07 -5.66 -5.24
C THR A 238 -11.96 -6.58 -5.76
N THR A 239 -11.43 -7.48 -4.94
CA THR A 239 -10.27 -8.32 -5.29
C THR A 239 -10.46 -9.12 -6.57
N ARG A 240 -11.62 -9.71 -6.79
CA ARG A 240 -11.90 -10.54 -7.98
C ARG A 240 -11.80 -9.75 -9.28
N GLU A 241 -12.39 -8.55 -9.30
CA GLU A 241 -12.34 -7.66 -10.46
C GLU A 241 -10.95 -7.06 -10.65
N ARG A 242 -10.31 -6.65 -9.56
CA ARG A 242 -8.97 -6.07 -9.57
C ARG A 242 -7.92 -7.06 -10.08
N ASN A 243 -8.04 -8.33 -9.76
CA ASN A 243 -7.14 -9.37 -10.25
C ASN A 243 -7.25 -9.61 -11.77
N GLN A 244 -8.31 -9.15 -12.41
CA GLN A 244 -8.53 -9.21 -13.86
C GLN A 244 -8.04 -7.95 -14.59
N GLN A 245 -7.61 -6.92 -13.85
CA GLN A 245 -7.11 -5.68 -14.43
C GLN A 245 -5.62 -5.79 -14.76
N ILE A 246 -5.21 -5.14 -15.84
CA ILE A 246 -3.80 -4.96 -16.20
C ILE A 246 -3.44 -3.50 -15.98
N GLY A 247 -2.47 -3.24 -15.09
CA GLY A 247 -2.04 -1.86 -14.78
C GLY A 247 -3.14 -0.96 -14.19
N GLY A 248 -4.17 -1.55 -13.54
CA GLY A 248 -5.27 -0.79 -12.95
C GLY A 248 -6.42 -0.48 -13.93
N HIS A 249 -6.36 -0.95 -15.16
CA HIS A 249 -7.39 -0.78 -16.18
C HIS A 249 -7.99 -2.14 -16.55
N LYS A 250 -9.29 -2.15 -16.94
CA LYS A 250 -9.89 -3.33 -17.55
C LYS A 250 -9.22 -3.56 -18.90
N ALA A 251 -8.74 -4.79 -19.12
CA ALA A 251 -8.23 -5.25 -20.39
C ALA A 251 -9.38 -5.40 -21.39
#